data_defaba5cc8d3b934c9f70b5a39d75b00
#
_entry.id   defaba5cc8d3b934c9f70b5a39d75b00
#
_cell.length_a   1.000
_cell.length_b   1.000
_cell.length_c   1.000
_cell.angle_alpha   90.00
_cell.angle_beta   90.00
_cell.angle_gamma   90.00
#
_symmetry.space_group_name_H-M   'P 1'
#
loop_
_entity.id
_entity.type
_entity.pdbx_description
1 polymer ?
#
loop_
_entity_poly.entity_id
_entity_poly.type
_entity_poly.pdbx_seq_one_letter_code
_entity_poly.pdbx_strand_id
1 'polypeptide(L)'
;FNDSLTPTEDIVPLMEGILKYVPEPKIAEGNLQMQITSLDYSSFLGRIAVGKVARGTIKENQPITLMQADGVIKKQRVKELYVFEGMGKRKVTEVLAGDLCAVVGIEGFNIGDTIADFDAPEALPVIHVDEPTMSMLFSINNSPFFGRAGKFVTSRHLRDRLMKETEKN
;
A
#
# COMPACT_ATOMS: atom_id res chain seq x y z
N PHE A 1 -27.97 10.13 24.29
CA PHE A 1 -28.51 10.15 22.93
C PHE A 1 -29.82 10.91 22.98
N ASN A 2 -29.85 12.12 22.41
CA ASN A 2 -31.12 12.77 22.14
C ASN A 2 -31.86 11.93 21.10
N ASP A 3 -33.15 11.82 21.27
CA ASP A 3 -34.03 11.14 20.33
C ASP A 3 -33.74 11.66 18.91
N SER A 4 -33.67 10.74 17.94
CA SER A 4 -33.36 11.07 16.53
C SER A 4 -34.30 12.09 15.89
N LEU A 5 -35.38 12.44 16.60
CA LEU A 5 -36.36 13.41 16.20
C LEU A 5 -36.13 14.83 16.77
N THR A 6 -35.14 15.00 17.65
CA THR A 6 -34.84 16.34 18.20
C THR A 6 -33.80 17.01 17.30
N PRO A 7 -34.15 18.11 16.58
CA PRO A 7 -33.17 18.81 15.76
C PRO A 7 -32.07 19.39 16.64
N THR A 8 -30.80 19.15 16.24
CA THR A 8 -29.63 19.77 16.86
C THR A 8 -29.20 20.96 16.04
N GLU A 9 -28.78 22.04 16.70
CA GLU A 9 -28.33 23.26 16.02
C GLU A 9 -26.95 23.11 15.39
N ASP A 10 -26.15 22.11 15.85
CA ASP A 10 -24.79 21.87 15.42
C ASP A 10 -24.40 20.36 15.47
N ILE A 11 -23.17 20.05 15.12
CA ILE A 11 -22.59 18.69 15.12
C ILE A 11 -21.88 18.33 16.44
N VAL A 12 -21.90 19.20 17.44
CA VAL A 12 -21.23 18.99 18.73
C VAL A 12 -21.66 17.68 19.40
N PRO A 13 -22.98 17.33 19.48
CA PRO A 13 -23.38 16.06 20.09
C PRO A 13 -22.79 14.81 19.40
N LEU A 14 -22.57 14.87 18.07
CA LEU A 14 -21.89 13.80 17.33
C LEU A 14 -20.42 13.71 17.73
N MET A 15 -19.72 14.83 17.80
CA MET A 15 -18.32 14.87 18.20
C MET A 15 -18.10 14.40 19.63
N GLU A 16 -18.98 14.82 20.57
CA GLU A 16 -18.96 14.31 21.94
C GLU A 16 -19.24 12.81 22.00
N GLY A 17 -20.15 12.31 21.17
CA GLY A 17 -20.41 10.88 21.03
C GLY A 17 -19.16 10.12 20.56
N ILE A 18 -18.44 10.64 19.55
CA ILE A 18 -17.19 10.05 19.07
C ILE A 18 -16.15 10.01 20.19
N LEU A 19 -15.91 11.14 20.87
CA LEU A 19 -14.92 11.21 21.97
C LEU A 19 -15.27 10.28 23.14
N LYS A 20 -16.54 10.01 23.39
CA LYS A 20 -16.99 9.18 24.51
C LYS A 20 -16.98 7.68 24.18
N TYR A 21 -17.32 7.29 22.96
CA TYR A 21 -17.60 5.90 22.62
C TYR A 21 -16.57 5.25 21.69
N VAL A 22 -15.77 6.05 20.97
CA VAL A 22 -14.73 5.52 20.10
C VAL A 22 -13.42 5.43 20.88
N PRO A 23 -12.87 4.23 21.08
CA PRO A 23 -11.57 4.08 21.76
C PRO A 23 -10.47 4.74 20.93
N GLU A 24 -9.47 5.30 21.61
CA GLU A 24 -8.26 5.80 20.97
C GLU A 24 -7.49 4.70 20.24
N PRO A 25 -6.79 5.01 19.14
CA PRO A 25 -5.95 4.03 18.45
C PRO A 25 -4.84 3.52 19.37
N LYS A 26 -4.72 2.21 19.51
CA LYS A 26 -3.63 1.59 20.26
C LYS A 26 -2.36 1.64 19.40
N ILE A 27 -1.35 2.35 19.87
CA ILE A 27 -0.01 2.39 19.29
C ILE A 27 0.85 1.43 20.10
N ALA A 28 1.43 0.42 19.45
CA ALA A 28 2.36 -0.49 20.07
C ALA A 28 3.76 0.15 20.11
N GLU A 29 4.44 0.03 21.24
CA GLU A 29 5.85 0.42 21.36
C GLU A 29 6.77 -0.72 20.93
N GLY A 30 7.94 -0.39 20.40
CA GLY A 30 8.97 -1.36 20.03
C GLY A 30 9.65 -1.06 18.69
N ASN A 31 10.38 -2.04 18.19
CA ASN A 31 11.13 -1.94 16.93
C ASN A 31 10.18 -1.76 15.74
N LEU A 32 10.73 -1.21 14.65
CA LEU A 32 9.96 -0.94 13.44
C LEU A 32 9.21 -2.18 12.94
N GLN A 33 7.92 -2.02 12.74
CA GLN A 33 7.06 -2.94 11.99
C GLN A 33 6.07 -2.15 11.13
N MET A 34 6.05 -2.43 9.84
CA MET A 34 5.10 -1.88 8.89
C MET A 34 4.60 -2.98 7.98
N GLN A 35 3.30 -3.15 7.85
CA GLN A 35 2.71 -4.09 6.91
C GLN A 35 2.36 -3.42 5.60
N ILE A 36 2.76 -4.04 4.50
CA ILE A 36 2.42 -3.59 3.15
C ILE A 36 1.00 -4.05 2.85
N THR A 37 0.08 -3.11 2.72
CA THR A 37 -1.35 -3.38 2.49
C THR A 37 -1.81 -3.05 1.08
N SER A 38 -1.04 -2.23 0.37
CA SER A 38 -1.37 -1.83 -0.99
C SER A 38 -0.10 -1.53 -1.79
N LEU A 39 -0.21 -1.62 -3.09
CA LEU A 39 0.83 -1.28 -4.04
C LEU A 39 0.43 -0.02 -4.81
N ASP A 40 1.38 0.84 -5.08
CA ASP A 40 1.21 1.95 -5.99
C ASP A 40 2.37 1.97 -6.99
N TYR A 41 2.20 2.64 -8.09
CA TYR A 41 3.19 2.69 -9.15
C TYR A 41 3.34 4.10 -9.70
N SER A 42 4.57 4.54 -9.80
CA SER A 42 4.94 5.76 -10.51
C SER A 42 5.90 5.41 -11.66
N SER A 43 5.67 5.97 -12.84
CA SER A 43 6.60 5.80 -13.98
C SER A 43 8.02 6.33 -13.69
N PHE A 44 8.16 7.17 -12.68
CA PHE A 44 9.43 7.79 -12.28
C PHE A 44 10.07 7.08 -11.08
N LEU A 45 9.28 6.68 -10.09
CA LEU A 45 9.75 6.08 -8.83
C LEU A 45 9.69 4.55 -8.84
N GLY A 46 9.02 3.96 -9.84
CA GLY A 46 8.74 2.53 -9.89
C GLY A 46 7.64 2.10 -8.92
N ARG A 47 7.75 0.88 -8.38
CA ARG A 47 6.80 0.33 -7.39
C ARG A 47 6.98 1.01 -6.04
N ILE A 48 5.86 1.31 -5.43
CA ILE A 48 5.76 2.01 -4.15
C ILE A 48 4.99 1.12 -3.17
N ALA A 49 5.60 0.78 -2.05
CA ALA A 49 4.94 0.03 -0.99
C ALA A 49 4.13 0.98 -0.12
N VAL A 50 2.83 0.72 -0.02
CA VAL A 50 1.92 1.51 0.83
C VAL A 50 1.47 0.65 1.99
N GLY A 51 1.52 1.20 3.20
CA GLY A 51 1.09 0.47 4.38
C GLY A 51 1.01 1.34 5.62
N LYS A 52 0.59 0.69 6.71
CA LYS A 52 0.52 1.32 8.03
C LYS A 52 1.73 0.91 8.88
N VAL A 53 2.36 1.89 9.49
CA VAL A 53 3.38 1.62 10.52
C VAL A 53 2.66 1.13 11.77
N ALA A 54 2.83 -0.14 12.08
CA ALA A 54 2.18 -0.77 13.23
C ALA A 54 2.89 -0.43 14.54
N ARG A 55 4.24 -0.31 14.48
CA ARG A 55 5.11 -0.10 15.64
C ARG A 55 6.40 0.60 15.23
N GLY A 56 6.96 1.38 16.14
CA GLY A 56 8.23 2.06 15.93
C GLY A 56 8.16 3.25 14.97
N THR A 57 9.27 3.56 14.32
CA THR A 57 9.42 4.69 13.41
C THR A 57 10.20 4.27 12.18
N ILE A 58 9.74 4.65 10.99
CA ILE A 58 10.47 4.45 9.75
C ILE A 58 11.06 5.78 9.28
N LYS A 59 12.31 5.77 8.82
CA LYS A 59 13.05 6.97 8.38
C LYS A 59 13.55 6.84 6.94
N GLU A 60 13.71 7.99 6.29
CA GLU A 60 14.39 8.07 5.00
C GLU A 60 15.83 7.58 5.12
N ASN A 61 16.32 6.87 4.11
CA ASN A 61 17.66 6.25 4.07
C ASN A 61 17.95 5.19 5.16
N GLN A 62 16.95 4.78 5.94
CA GLN A 62 17.10 3.75 6.95
C GLN A 62 17.31 2.36 6.31
N PRO A 63 18.27 1.55 6.81
CA PRO A 63 18.33 0.13 6.50
C PRO A 63 17.14 -0.58 7.15
N ILE A 64 16.52 -1.48 6.42
CA ILE A 64 15.35 -2.26 6.85
C ILE A 64 15.48 -3.71 6.42
N THR A 65 14.68 -4.55 7.03
CA THR A 65 14.50 -5.94 6.62
C THR A 65 13.11 -6.14 6.04
N LEU A 66 13.02 -6.59 4.81
CA LEU A 66 11.78 -7.02 4.19
C LEU A 66 11.58 -8.51 4.50
N MET A 67 10.49 -8.83 5.16
CA MET A 67 10.08 -10.20 5.47
C MET A 67 8.88 -10.55 4.60
N GLN A 68 9.07 -11.52 3.71
CA GLN A 68 8.03 -11.97 2.78
C GLN A 68 7.16 -13.05 3.40
N ALA A 69 5.95 -13.20 2.89
CA ALA A 69 4.99 -14.19 3.37
C ALA A 69 5.48 -15.65 3.26
N ASP A 70 6.36 -15.93 2.30
CA ASP A 70 7.02 -17.22 2.09
C ASP A 70 8.22 -17.48 3.02
N GLY A 71 8.51 -16.56 3.93
CA GLY A 71 9.63 -16.63 4.86
C GLY A 71 10.97 -16.13 4.32
N VAL A 72 11.02 -15.62 3.10
CA VAL A 72 12.23 -15.01 2.54
C VAL A 72 12.50 -13.67 3.22
N ILE A 73 13.76 -13.47 3.62
CA ILE A 73 14.23 -12.27 4.31
C ILE A 73 15.22 -11.53 3.40
N LYS A 74 14.94 -10.27 3.11
CA LYS A 74 15.79 -9.42 2.28
C LYS A 74 16.18 -8.15 3.02
N LYS A 75 17.47 -7.87 3.13
CA LYS A 75 17.97 -6.61 3.66
C LYS A 75 17.98 -5.55 2.58
N GLN A 76 17.31 -4.43 2.82
CA GLN A 76 17.15 -3.35 1.87
C GLN A 76 17.28 -1.98 2.55
N ARG A 77 17.09 -0.92 1.81
CA ARG A 77 17.14 0.45 2.32
C ARG A 77 15.97 1.27 1.77
N VAL A 78 15.32 1.99 2.65
CA VAL A 78 14.32 2.99 2.27
C VAL A 78 15.04 4.14 1.54
N LYS A 79 14.60 4.49 0.33
CA LYS A 79 15.14 5.66 -0.39
C LYS A 79 14.37 6.92 -0.03
N GLU A 80 13.06 6.86 -0.14
CA GLU A 80 12.18 8.01 0.12
C GLU A 80 10.92 7.56 0.85
N LEU A 81 10.38 8.49 1.65
CA LEU A 81 9.14 8.31 2.39
C LEU A 81 8.14 9.40 2.04
N TYR A 82 6.89 9.00 1.92
CA TYR A 82 5.77 9.91 1.68
C TYR A 82 4.63 9.60 2.64
N VAL A 83 3.93 10.63 3.08
CA VAL A 83 2.63 10.54 3.76
C VAL A 83 1.54 11.05 2.84
N PHE A 84 0.30 10.59 3.07
CA PHE A 84 -0.86 11.02 2.31
C PHE A 84 -1.42 12.31 2.92
N GLU A 85 -1.60 13.32 2.08
CA GLU A 85 -2.14 14.61 2.48
C GLU A 85 -3.21 15.03 1.46
N GLY A 86 -4.48 14.90 1.88
CA GLY A 86 -5.61 15.04 0.96
C GLY A 86 -5.54 14.03 -0.19
N MET A 87 -5.56 14.50 -1.42
CA MET A 87 -5.42 13.66 -2.62
C MET A 87 -3.98 13.51 -3.11
N GLY A 88 -3.02 14.13 -2.43
CA GLY A 88 -1.60 14.11 -2.79
C GLY A 88 -0.74 13.30 -1.84
N LYS A 89 0.55 13.29 -2.13
CA LYS A 89 1.59 12.72 -1.30
C LYS A 89 2.63 13.79 -0.98
N ARG A 90 3.02 13.87 0.28
CA ARG A 90 4.07 14.78 0.74
C ARG A 90 5.28 13.97 1.20
N LYS A 91 6.46 14.34 0.69
CA LYS A 91 7.72 13.73 1.15
C LYS A 91 8.00 14.13 2.59
N VAL A 92 8.44 13.15 3.39
CA VAL A 92 8.79 13.31 4.80
C VAL A 92 10.08 12.57 5.12
N THR A 93 10.74 12.96 6.20
CA THR A 93 11.98 12.32 6.66
C THR A 93 11.74 11.15 7.59
N GLU A 94 10.60 11.14 8.29
CA GLU A 94 10.22 10.07 9.21
C GLU A 94 8.69 9.93 9.31
N VAL A 95 8.24 8.73 9.66
CA VAL A 95 6.83 8.39 9.90
C VAL A 95 6.74 7.55 11.16
N LEU A 96 5.80 7.89 12.04
CA LEU A 96 5.58 7.25 13.33
C LEU A 96 4.56 6.12 13.24
N ALA A 97 4.57 5.27 14.27
CA ALA A 97 3.55 4.23 14.44
C ALA A 97 2.13 4.83 14.47
N GLY A 98 1.21 4.16 13.79
CA GLY A 98 -0.18 4.61 13.63
C GLY A 98 -0.46 5.26 12.26
N ASP A 99 0.54 5.84 11.63
CA ASP A 99 0.40 6.55 10.36
C ASP A 99 0.49 5.63 9.13
N LEU A 100 -0.15 6.07 8.06
CA LEU A 100 -0.03 5.47 6.72
C LEU A 100 1.09 6.16 5.96
N CYS A 101 1.97 5.35 5.36
CA CYS A 101 3.04 5.87 4.53
C CYS A 101 3.23 5.09 3.23
N ALA A 102 3.87 5.75 2.30
CA ALA A 102 4.33 5.17 1.05
C ALA A 102 5.86 5.15 1.04
N VAL A 103 6.43 3.97 0.83
CA VAL A 103 7.87 3.69 0.88
C VAL A 103 8.39 3.41 -0.51
N VAL A 104 9.43 4.12 -0.89
CA VAL A 104 10.09 4.01 -2.19
C VAL A 104 11.51 3.44 -2.03
N GLY A 105 11.94 2.66 -3.02
CA GLY A 105 13.29 2.10 -3.09
C GLY A 105 13.42 0.70 -2.55
N ILE A 106 12.32 0.04 -2.27
CA ILE A 106 12.24 -1.38 -1.92
C ILE A 106 11.85 -2.17 -3.17
N GLU A 107 12.44 -3.34 -3.35
CA GLU A 107 12.19 -4.19 -4.51
C GLU A 107 11.69 -5.59 -4.11
N GLY A 108 10.90 -6.21 -4.99
CA GLY A 108 10.45 -7.59 -4.83
C GLY A 108 9.58 -7.81 -3.60
N PHE A 109 8.71 -6.86 -3.28
CA PHE A 109 7.73 -6.95 -2.21
C PHE A 109 6.33 -7.22 -2.76
N ASN A 110 5.48 -7.80 -1.94
CA ASN A 110 4.08 -8.09 -2.22
C ASN A 110 3.16 -7.54 -1.13
N ILE A 111 1.86 -7.55 -1.38
CA ILE A 111 0.86 -7.26 -0.34
C ILE A 111 0.95 -8.34 0.74
N GLY A 112 0.91 -7.93 1.99
CA GLY A 112 1.04 -8.81 3.15
C GLY A 112 2.46 -8.93 3.69
N ASP A 113 3.49 -8.53 2.93
CA ASP A 113 4.87 -8.51 3.40
C ASP A 113 5.07 -7.48 4.53
N THR A 114 6.04 -7.74 5.39
CA THR A 114 6.38 -6.86 6.51
C THR A 114 7.72 -6.19 6.29
N ILE A 115 7.74 -4.87 6.43
CA ILE A 115 8.96 -4.09 6.60
C ILE A 115 9.26 -4.05 8.10
N ALA A 116 10.40 -4.58 8.49
CA ALA A 116 10.81 -4.71 9.87
C ALA A 116 12.14 -4.01 10.16
N ASP A 117 12.47 -3.90 11.43
CA ASP A 117 13.76 -3.43 11.90
C ASP A 117 14.90 -4.25 11.31
N PHE A 118 16.05 -3.60 11.11
CA PHE A 118 17.20 -4.23 10.47
C PHE A 118 17.90 -5.28 11.35
N ASP A 119 18.00 -4.99 12.65
CA ASP A 119 18.75 -5.81 13.61
C ASP A 119 17.87 -6.85 14.30
N ALA A 120 16.61 -6.50 14.56
CA ALA A 120 15.64 -7.37 15.22
C ALA A 120 14.34 -7.47 14.38
N PRO A 121 14.38 -8.15 13.22
CA PRO A 121 13.23 -8.27 12.34
C PRO A 121 12.15 -9.16 12.96
N GLU A 122 10.91 -8.68 12.95
CA GLU A 122 9.74 -9.40 13.43
C GLU A 122 8.59 -9.23 12.45
N ALA A 123 8.09 -10.35 11.91
CA ALA A 123 7.01 -10.34 10.93
C ALA A 123 5.65 -10.10 11.59
N LEU A 124 4.80 -9.36 10.90
CA LEU A 124 3.38 -9.29 11.23
C LEU A 124 2.64 -10.51 10.64
N PRO A 125 1.44 -10.84 11.15
CA PRO A 125 0.61 -11.88 10.55
C PRO A 125 0.39 -11.62 9.06
N VAL A 126 0.56 -12.65 8.25
CA VAL A 126 0.42 -12.55 6.79
C VAL A 126 -1.03 -12.25 6.43
N ILE A 127 -1.23 -11.29 5.53
CA ILE A 127 -2.54 -11.06 4.92
C ILE A 127 -2.72 -12.11 3.82
N HIS A 128 -3.69 -13.01 4.02
CA HIS A 128 -4.06 -13.95 2.97
C HIS A 128 -4.92 -13.23 1.92
N VAL A 129 -4.44 -13.25 0.69
CA VAL A 129 -5.21 -12.81 -0.48
C VAL A 129 -5.75 -14.06 -1.15
N ASP A 130 -7.04 -14.10 -1.43
CA ASP A 130 -7.66 -15.24 -2.10
C ASP A 130 -7.05 -15.46 -3.49
N GLU A 131 -6.90 -16.71 -3.88
CA GLU A 131 -6.41 -17.07 -5.20
C GLU A 131 -7.39 -16.59 -6.30
N PRO A 132 -6.88 -16.20 -7.48
CA PRO A 132 -7.73 -15.77 -8.58
C PRO A 132 -8.64 -16.91 -9.04
N THR A 133 -9.94 -16.64 -9.13
CA THR A 133 -10.97 -17.62 -9.49
C THR A 133 -11.23 -17.70 -11.00
N MET A 134 -10.70 -16.76 -11.78
CA MET A 134 -10.91 -16.68 -13.22
C MET A 134 -9.61 -16.48 -13.97
N SER A 135 -9.52 -17.11 -15.15
CA SER A 135 -8.46 -16.86 -16.12
C SER A 135 -9.04 -16.26 -17.40
N MET A 136 -8.30 -15.38 -18.06
CA MET A 136 -8.73 -14.75 -19.31
C MET A 136 -7.61 -14.86 -20.35
N LEU A 137 -7.98 -15.26 -21.57
CA LEU A 137 -7.07 -15.31 -22.70
C LEU A 137 -7.14 -14.00 -23.49
N PHE A 138 -6.03 -13.30 -23.58
CA PHE A 138 -5.88 -12.12 -24.42
C PHE A 138 -5.20 -12.49 -25.73
N SER A 139 -5.89 -12.28 -26.84
CA SER A 139 -5.35 -12.52 -28.18
C SER A 139 -5.47 -11.28 -29.06
N ILE A 140 -4.65 -11.24 -30.10
CA ILE A 140 -4.75 -10.19 -31.11
C ILE A 140 -6.04 -10.38 -31.93
N ASN A 141 -6.54 -9.28 -32.47
CA ASN A 141 -7.66 -9.31 -33.38
C ASN A 141 -7.21 -9.87 -34.76
N ASN A 142 -7.72 -11.01 -35.15
CA ASN A 142 -7.47 -11.68 -36.47
C ASN A 142 -8.57 -11.43 -37.51
N SER A 143 -9.46 -10.47 -37.26
CA SER A 143 -10.46 -10.10 -38.23
C SER A 143 -9.87 -9.37 -39.46
N PRO A 144 -10.59 -9.32 -40.60
CA PRO A 144 -10.17 -8.54 -41.77
C PRO A 144 -10.02 -7.03 -41.50
N PHE A 145 -10.52 -6.56 -40.36
CA PHE A 145 -10.42 -5.15 -39.92
C PHE A 145 -9.24 -4.87 -39.01
N PHE A 146 -8.35 -5.84 -38.83
CA PHE A 146 -7.12 -5.66 -38.04
C PHE A 146 -6.33 -4.45 -38.53
N GLY A 147 -5.97 -3.58 -37.60
CA GLY A 147 -5.16 -2.37 -37.87
C GLY A 147 -5.93 -1.17 -38.43
N ARG A 148 -7.23 -1.28 -38.70
CA ARG A 148 -8.06 -0.14 -39.15
C ARG A 148 -8.43 0.80 -37.99
N ALA A 149 -8.58 0.27 -36.80
CA ALA A 149 -8.85 1.04 -35.57
C ALA A 149 -7.82 0.70 -34.51
N GLY A 150 -7.23 1.75 -33.92
CA GLY A 150 -6.22 1.62 -32.88
C GLY A 150 -4.79 1.47 -33.38
N LYS A 151 -3.84 1.89 -32.53
CA LYS A 151 -2.40 1.89 -32.81
C LYS A 151 -1.67 0.70 -32.18
N PHE A 152 -2.26 0.08 -31.14
CA PHE A 152 -1.62 -0.93 -30.29
C PHE A 152 -2.25 -2.31 -30.54
N VAL A 153 -1.99 -2.86 -31.72
CA VAL A 153 -2.72 -4.05 -32.23
C VAL A 153 -1.87 -5.34 -32.24
N THR A 154 -0.57 -5.25 -31.92
CA THR A 154 0.32 -6.42 -31.97
C THR A 154 0.36 -7.17 -30.64
N SER A 155 0.74 -8.46 -30.67
CA SER A 155 0.95 -9.29 -29.48
C SER A 155 1.97 -8.68 -28.52
N ARG A 156 2.99 -7.99 -29.03
CA ARG A 156 3.97 -7.28 -28.24
C ARG A 156 3.32 -6.14 -27.42
N HIS A 157 2.50 -5.31 -28.06
CA HIS A 157 1.79 -4.24 -27.36
C HIS A 157 0.86 -4.78 -26.27
N LEU A 158 0.21 -5.89 -26.54
CA LEU A 158 -0.69 -6.54 -25.60
C LEU A 158 0.08 -7.08 -24.40
N ARG A 159 1.20 -7.75 -24.65
CA ARG A 159 2.10 -8.24 -23.59
C ARG A 159 2.65 -7.09 -22.74
N ASP A 160 3.18 -6.04 -23.37
CA ASP A 160 3.75 -4.90 -22.67
C ASP A 160 2.72 -4.19 -21.78
N ARG A 161 1.46 -4.13 -22.26
CA ARG A 161 0.35 -3.59 -21.47
C ARG A 161 -0.01 -4.47 -20.26
N LEU A 162 -0.14 -5.77 -20.47
CA LEU A 162 -0.44 -6.72 -19.41
C LEU A 162 0.66 -6.73 -18.34
N MET A 163 1.93 -6.76 -18.74
CA MET A 163 3.06 -6.69 -17.81
C MET A 163 3.02 -5.42 -16.96
N LYS A 164 2.71 -4.27 -17.58
CA LYS A 164 2.54 -3.01 -16.84
C LYS A 164 1.40 -3.06 -15.82
N GLU A 165 0.30 -3.72 -16.13
CA GLU A 165 -0.81 -3.84 -15.18
C GLU A 165 -0.44 -4.76 -14.00
N THR A 166 0.31 -5.84 -14.22
CA THR A 166 0.79 -6.72 -13.15
C THR A 166 1.86 -6.07 -12.25
N GLU A 167 2.50 -4.98 -12.69
CA GLU A 167 3.40 -4.20 -11.85
C GLU A 167 2.66 -3.26 -10.89
N LYS A 168 1.41 -2.90 -11.23
CA LYS A 168 0.59 -1.94 -10.47
C LYS A 168 -0.34 -2.61 -9.46
N ASN A 169 -0.70 -3.86 -9.71
CA ASN A 169 -1.67 -4.62 -8.92
C ASN A 169 -1.04 -5.91 -8.37
#